data_4e45f49d6c57c25b50c7293ef9b81aa2
#
_entry.id   4e45f49d6c57c25b50c7293ef9b81aa2
#
_cell.length_a   1.000
_cell.length_b   1.000
_cell.length_c   1.000
_cell.angle_alpha   90.00
_cell.angle_beta   90.00
_cell.angle_gamma   90.00
#
_symmetry.space_group_name_H-M   'P 1'
#
loop_
_entity.id
_entity.type
_entity.pdbx_description
1 polymer ?
#
loop_
_entity_poly.entity_id
_entity_poly.type
_entity_poly.pdbx_seq_one_letter_code
_entity_poly.pdbx_strand_id
1 'polypeptide(L)'
;MNQIKLKRIASDIQYNLSIICGLEAHDSLLKTITITGVEVTNDLSLAKVYFTSTSNLEKKQIEKELNDDTSGYLRTELASKIEVRHTPKIRFVYDNSIEYANNIEQKIKEIHSK
;
A
#
# COMPACT_ATOMS: atom_id res chain seq x y z
N MET A 1 21.55 4.39 2.97
CA MET A 1 21.38 3.63 1.71
C MET A 1 21.10 4.58 0.55
N ASN A 2 21.55 4.24 -0.64
CA ASN A 2 21.38 5.05 -1.85
C ASN A 2 19.90 5.20 -2.22
N GLN A 3 19.47 6.40 -2.60
CA GLN A 3 18.07 6.69 -2.98
C GLN A 3 17.61 5.84 -4.17
N ILE A 4 18.46 5.60 -5.14
CA ILE A 4 18.13 4.78 -6.30
C ILE A 4 17.85 3.34 -5.86
N LYS A 5 18.67 2.82 -4.96
CA LYS A 5 18.50 1.47 -4.43
C LYS A 5 17.22 1.34 -3.60
N LEU A 6 16.90 2.36 -2.79
CA LEU A 6 15.66 2.39 -2.00
C LEU A 6 14.42 2.39 -2.90
N LYS A 7 14.43 3.18 -3.97
CA LYS A 7 13.31 3.22 -4.92
C LYS A 7 13.13 1.89 -5.63
N ARG A 8 14.24 1.22 -5.97
CA ARG A 8 14.19 -0.11 -6.58
C ARG A 8 13.57 -1.14 -5.65
N ILE A 9 13.99 -1.13 -4.39
CA ILE A 9 13.43 -2.03 -3.37
C ILE A 9 11.94 -1.74 -3.17
N ALA A 10 11.55 -0.47 -3.08
CA ALA A 10 10.15 -0.08 -2.95
C ALA A 10 9.31 -0.58 -4.13
N SER A 11 9.83 -0.46 -5.35
CA SER A 11 9.15 -0.96 -6.56
C SER A 11 9.01 -2.48 -6.54
N ASP A 12 10.04 -3.19 -6.12
CA ASP A 12 10.00 -4.65 -6.00
C ASP A 12 8.97 -5.09 -4.97
N ILE A 13 8.90 -4.39 -3.84
CA ILE A 13 7.91 -4.66 -2.79
C ILE A 13 6.50 -4.44 -3.33
N GLN A 14 6.27 -3.31 -4.01
CA GLN A 14 4.96 -2.99 -4.57
C GLN A 14 4.51 -4.05 -5.57
N TYR A 15 5.39 -4.44 -6.46
CA TYR A 15 5.10 -5.45 -7.48
C TYR A 15 4.73 -6.79 -6.85
N ASN A 16 5.55 -7.26 -5.93
CA ASN A 16 5.35 -8.56 -5.30
C ASN A 16 4.13 -8.58 -4.38
N LEU A 17 3.91 -7.52 -3.61
CA LEU A 17 2.71 -7.43 -2.76
C LEU A 17 1.44 -7.39 -3.58
N SER A 18 1.45 -6.71 -4.73
CA SER A 18 0.29 -6.67 -5.63
C SER A 18 -0.07 -8.06 -6.14
N ILE A 19 0.94 -8.86 -6.46
CA ILE A 19 0.73 -10.26 -6.88
C ILE A 19 0.17 -11.09 -5.72
N ILE A 20 0.76 -10.98 -4.54
CA ILE A 20 0.31 -11.74 -3.38
C ILE A 20 -1.15 -11.42 -3.04
N CYS A 21 -1.49 -10.13 -2.99
CA CYS A 21 -2.85 -9.69 -2.66
C CYS A 21 -3.87 -10.10 -3.73
N GLY A 22 -3.50 -9.99 -5.00
CA GLY A 22 -4.41 -10.22 -6.10
C GLY A 22 -4.57 -11.68 -6.51
N LEU A 23 -3.48 -12.45 -6.52
CA LEU A 23 -3.46 -13.78 -7.10
C LEU A 23 -3.28 -14.91 -6.08
N GLU A 24 -2.50 -14.70 -5.04
CA GLU A 24 -2.11 -15.77 -4.11
C GLU A 24 -2.91 -15.78 -2.81
N ALA A 25 -3.43 -14.63 -2.38
CA ALA A 25 -4.14 -14.54 -1.11
C ALA A 25 -5.54 -15.13 -1.22
N HIS A 26 -5.93 -15.88 -0.19
CA HIS A 26 -7.29 -16.42 -0.07
C HIS A 26 -8.23 -15.47 0.69
N ASP A 27 -7.68 -14.43 1.31
CA ASP A 27 -8.42 -13.45 2.07
C ASP A 27 -9.22 -12.54 1.11
N SER A 28 -10.53 -12.47 1.30
CA SER A 28 -11.41 -11.68 0.43
C SER A 28 -11.12 -10.18 0.52
N LEU A 29 -10.69 -9.70 1.70
CA LEU A 29 -10.34 -8.28 1.86
C LEU A 29 -9.11 -7.92 1.03
N LEU A 30 -8.08 -8.78 1.00
CA LEU A 30 -6.87 -8.54 0.24
C LEU A 30 -7.14 -8.40 -1.26
N LYS A 31 -8.14 -9.11 -1.76
CA LYS A 31 -8.52 -9.02 -3.18
C LYS A 31 -9.15 -7.69 -3.57
N THR A 32 -9.64 -6.92 -2.59
CA THR A 32 -10.21 -5.59 -2.83
C THR A 32 -9.16 -4.49 -2.83
N ILE A 33 -7.90 -4.81 -2.50
CA ILE A 33 -6.83 -3.84 -2.28
C ILE A 33 -6.07 -3.59 -3.59
N THR A 34 -5.85 -2.31 -3.88
CA THR A 34 -4.93 -1.87 -4.93
C THR A 34 -3.81 -1.10 -4.26
N ILE A 35 -2.57 -1.53 -4.44
CA ILE A 35 -1.41 -0.85 -3.88
C ILE A 35 -1.02 0.28 -4.83
N THR A 36 -1.04 1.52 -4.31
CA THR A 36 -0.78 2.72 -5.11
C THR A 36 0.66 3.20 -4.98
N GLY A 37 1.36 2.81 -3.93
CA GLY A 37 2.75 3.19 -3.75
C GLY A 37 3.37 2.53 -2.53
N VAL A 38 4.70 2.54 -2.47
CA VAL A 38 5.45 2.02 -1.34
C VAL A 38 6.59 2.97 -1.03
N GLU A 39 6.78 3.29 0.24
CA GLU A 39 7.90 4.07 0.74
C GLU A 39 8.66 3.24 1.77
N VAL A 40 9.97 3.13 1.61
CA VAL A 40 10.83 2.34 2.49
C VAL A 40 11.75 3.27 3.26
N THR A 41 11.91 3.03 4.56
CA THR A 41 12.85 3.78 5.39
C THR A 41 14.29 3.49 5.00
N ASN A 42 15.22 4.43 5.28
CA ASN A 42 16.62 4.30 4.90
C ASN A 42 17.30 3.05 5.45
N ASP A 43 16.88 2.60 6.63
CA ASP A 43 17.43 1.41 7.27
C ASP A 43 16.66 0.11 6.93
N LEU A 44 15.67 0.20 6.03
CA LEU A 44 14.82 -0.92 5.63
C LEU A 44 14.02 -1.54 6.78
N SER A 45 13.78 -0.80 7.85
CA SER A 45 13.02 -1.32 9.00
C SER A 45 11.51 -1.30 8.76
N LEU A 46 11.03 -0.38 7.91
CA LEU A 46 9.61 -0.18 7.68
C LEU A 46 9.32 0.12 6.21
N ALA A 47 8.29 -0.53 5.67
CA ALA A 47 7.72 -0.22 4.38
C ALA A 47 6.29 0.29 4.58
N LYS A 48 6.04 1.55 4.24
CA LYS A 48 4.68 2.10 4.21
C LYS A 48 4.07 1.74 2.87
N VAL A 49 2.95 1.03 2.91
CA VAL A 49 2.26 0.56 1.70
C VAL A 49 0.96 1.35 1.58
N TYR A 50 0.91 2.25 0.61
CA TYR A 50 -0.28 3.03 0.32
C TYR A 50 -1.25 2.21 -0.53
N PHE A 51 -2.52 2.26 -0.19
CA PHE A 51 -3.52 1.44 -0.86
C PHE A 51 -4.86 2.14 -0.99
N THR A 52 -5.65 1.66 -1.93
CA THR A 52 -7.08 1.94 -2.02
C THR A 52 -7.82 0.61 -1.97
N SER A 53 -9.12 0.64 -1.69
CA SER A 53 -9.93 -0.58 -1.60
C SER A 53 -11.30 -0.35 -2.23
N THR A 54 -11.82 -1.39 -2.86
CA THR A 54 -13.21 -1.41 -3.37
C THR A 54 -14.21 -1.86 -2.30
N SER A 55 -13.72 -2.26 -1.11
CA SER A 55 -14.58 -2.65 0.00
C SER A 55 -15.42 -1.48 0.51
N ASN A 56 -16.62 -1.76 1.00
CA ASN A 56 -17.51 -0.76 1.61
C ASN A 56 -17.19 -0.47 3.08
N LEU A 57 -16.20 -1.17 3.65
CA LEU A 57 -15.76 -0.94 5.02
C LEU A 57 -15.12 0.43 5.19
N GLU A 58 -15.16 0.97 6.40
CA GLU A 58 -14.50 2.23 6.69
C GLU A 58 -12.98 2.09 6.53
N LYS A 59 -12.34 3.17 6.05
CA LYS A 59 -10.90 3.21 5.78
C LYS A 59 -10.07 2.79 6.99
N LYS A 60 -10.41 3.30 8.17
CA LYS A 60 -9.70 2.97 9.42
C LYS A 60 -9.85 1.51 9.80
N GLN A 61 -11.01 0.93 9.54
CA GLN A 61 -11.25 -0.48 9.79
C GLN A 61 -10.41 -1.36 8.86
N ILE A 62 -10.34 -0.99 7.59
CA ILE A 62 -9.52 -1.71 6.61
C ILE A 62 -8.04 -1.63 7.00
N GLU A 63 -7.55 -0.44 7.35
CA GLU A 63 -6.17 -0.26 7.81
C GLU A 63 -5.87 -1.14 9.02
N LYS A 64 -6.78 -1.17 9.99
CA LYS A 64 -6.62 -1.95 11.21
C LYS A 64 -6.53 -3.45 10.90
N GLU A 65 -7.44 -3.96 10.09
CA GLU A 65 -7.44 -5.38 9.72
C GLU A 65 -6.16 -5.77 8.97
N LEU A 66 -5.74 -4.93 8.04
CA LEU A 66 -4.52 -5.19 7.28
C LEU A 66 -3.27 -5.17 8.18
N ASN A 67 -3.19 -4.22 9.10
CA ASN A 67 -2.02 -4.07 9.95
C ASN A 67 -1.98 -5.08 11.09
N ASP A 68 -3.13 -5.42 11.67
CA ASP A 68 -3.18 -6.34 12.82
C ASP A 68 -3.21 -7.81 12.39
N ASP A 69 -3.98 -8.14 11.36
CA ASP A 69 -4.26 -9.54 11.02
C ASP A 69 -3.46 -10.06 9.82
N THR A 70 -3.13 -9.21 8.85
CA THR A 70 -2.58 -9.66 7.57
C THR A 70 -1.13 -9.28 7.34
N SER A 71 -0.62 -8.22 7.97
CA SER A 71 0.72 -7.71 7.67
C SER A 71 1.83 -8.74 7.94
N GLY A 72 1.67 -9.56 8.98
CA GLY A 72 2.63 -10.61 9.30
C GLY A 72 2.69 -11.69 8.22
N TYR A 73 1.54 -12.12 7.73
CA TYR A 73 1.45 -13.06 6.61
C TYR A 73 2.10 -12.50 5.36
N LEU A 74 1.77 -11.25 5.01
CA LEU A 74 2.31 -10.61 3.83
C LEU A 74 3.82 -10.42 3.90
N ARG A 75 4.34 -10.10 5.10
CA ARG A 75 5.77 -9.98 5.30
C ARG A 75 6.48 -11.32 5.07
N THR A 76 5.91 -12.40 5.59
CA THR A 76 6.46 -13.75 5.40
C THR A 76 6.48 -14.14 3.93
N GLU A 77 5.38 -13.92 3.21
CA GLU A 77 5.29 -14.21 1.78
C GLU A 77 6.25 -13.34 0.97
N LEU A 78 6.35 -12.06 1.33
CA LEU A 78 7.26 -11.13 0.66
C LEU A 78 8.72 -11.56 0.84
N ALA A 79 9.09 -12.03 2.01
CA ALA A 79 10.46 -12.47 2.31
C ALA A 79 10.93 -13.57 1.37
N SER A 80 10.02 -14.41 0.88
CA SER A 80 10.36 -15.48 -0.05
C SER A 80 10.53 -14.98 -1.49
N LYS A 81 10.11 -13.76 -1.80
CA LYS A 81 10.06 -13.23 -3.16
C LYS A 81 11.07 -12.13 -3.46
N ILE A 82 11.59 -11.46 -2.44
CA ILE A 82 12.56 -10.37 -2.63
C ILE A 82 13.91 -10.72 -2.01
N GLU A 83 14.97 -10.22 -2.65
CA GLU A 83 16.34 -10.42 -2.18
C GLU A 83 16.78 -9.20 -1.37
N VAL A 84 16.42 -9.20 -0.09
CA VAL A 84 16.93 -8.21 0.86
C VAL A 84 17.38 -8.93 2.12
N ARG A 85 18.38 -8.35 2.80
CA ARG A 85 18.94 -8.95 4.00
C ARG A 85 17.90 -9.09 5.11
N HIS A 86 17.05 -8.08 5.24
CA HIS A 86 15.94 -8.08 6.20
C HIS A 86 14.69 -7.57 5.50
N THR A 87 13.61 -8.32 5.58
CA THR A 87 12.33 -7.87 5.06
C THR A 87 11.74 -6.83 6.00
N PRO A 88 11.43 -5.61 5.52
CA PRO A 88 10.88 -4.57 6.38
C PRO A 88 9.50 -4.96 6.91
N LYS A 89 9.14 -4.39 8.05
CA LYS A 89 7.76 -4.47 8.53
C LYS A 89 6.85 -3.75 7.56
N ILE A 90 5.66 -4.28 7.33
CA ILE A 90 4.70 -3.70 6.41
C ILE A 90 3.65 -2.94 7.21
N ARG A 91 3.42 -1.68 6.84
CA ARG A 91 2.36 -0.86 7.42
C ARG A 91 1.49 -0.31 6.30
N PHE A 92 0.21 -0.64 6.33
CA PHE A 92 -0.75 -0.15 5.35
C PHE A 92 -1.29 1.21 5.76
N VAL A 93 -1.32 2.12 4.78
CA VAL A 93 -1.87 3.48 4.95
C VAL A 93 -2.82 3.73 3.78
N TYR A 94 -4.06 4.13 4.06
CA TYR A 94 -5.01 4.43 3.01
C TYR A 94 -4.55 5.64 2.21
N ASP A 95 -4.54 5.51 0.89
CA ASP A 95 -4.13 6.58 -0.01
C ASP A 95 -5.31 7.49 -0.31
N ASN A 96 -5.30 8.70 0.26
CA ASN A 96 -6.34 9.70 0.07
C ASN A 96 -6.06 10.65 -1.09
N SER A 97 -4.96 10.47 -1.81
CA SER A 97 -4.54 11.43 -2.84
C SER A 97 -5.56 11.59 -3.97
N ILE A 98 -6.20 10.51 -4.39
CA ILE A 98 -7.21 10.54 -5.46
C ILE A 98 -8.45 11.31 -4.99
N GLU A 99 -8.92 11.06 -3.77
CA GLU A 99 -10.07 11.76 -3.20
C GLU A 99 -9.79 13.24 -3.01
N TYR A 100 -8.57 13.57 -2.56
CA TYR A 100 -8.16 14.96 -2.39
C TYR A 100 -8.14 15.69 -3.73
N ALA A 101 -7.61 15.09 -4.77
CA ALA A 101 -7.58 15.66 -6.12
C ALA A 101 -9.00 15.89 -6.66
N ASN A 102 -9.91 14.93 -6.47
CA ASN A 102 -11.30 15.06 -6.88
C ASN A 102 -12.00 16.20 -6.16
N ASN A 103 -11.76 16.37 -4.87
CA ASN A 103 -12.36 17.47 -4.10
C ASN A 103 -11.87 18.83 -4.58
N ILE A 104 -10.59 18.95 -4.93
CA ILE A 104 -10.04 20.19 -5.50
C ILE A 104 -10.69 20.50 -6.84
N GLU A 105 -10.84 19.53 -7.72
CA GLU A 105 -11.48 19.70 -9.02
C GLU A 105 -12.93 20.15 -8.88
N GLN A 106 -13.68 19.56 -7.96
CA GLN A 106 -15.06 19.96 -7.70
C GLN A 106 -15.15 21.40 -7.22
N LYS A 107 -14.26 21.83 -6.31
CA LYS A 107 -14.23 23.20 -5.83
C LYS A 107 -13.92 24.20 -6.95
N ILE A 108 -13.00 23.85 -7.84
CA ILE A 108 -12.66 24.68 -9.00
C ILE A 108 -13.88 24.82 -9.94
N LYS A 109 -14.59 23.71 -10.19
CA LYS A 109 -15.79 23.72 -11.02
C LYS A 109 -16.89 24.59 -10.41
N GLU A 110 -17.11 24.51 -9.12
CA GLU A 110 -18.09 25.34 -8.41
C GLU A 110 -17.78 26.84 -8.55
N ILE A 111 -16.50 27.20 -8.46
CA ILE A 111 -16.06 28.59 -8.60
C ILE A 111 -16.29 29.07 -10.03
N HIS A 112 -16.01 28.26 -11.04
CA HIS A 112 -16.13 28.63 -12.45
C HIS A 112 -17.57 28.60 -12.97
N SER A 113 -18.48 27.91 -12.30
CA SER A 113 -19.89 27.83 -12.73
C SER A 113 -20.74 28.98 -12.25
N LYS A 114 -20.18 29.93 -11.54
CA LYS A 114 -20.86 31.15 -11.10
C LYS A 114 -20.60 32.31 -12.10
#